data_819f2e3d1f51df44e03abc2515cd6fcc
#
_entry.id   819f2e3d1f51df44e03abc2515cd6fcc
#
_cell.length_a   1.000
_cell.length_b   1.000
_cell.length_c   1.000
_cell.angle_alpha   90.00
_cell.angle_beta   90.00
_cell.angle_gamma   90.00
#
_symmetry.space_group_name_H-M   'P 1'
#
loop_
_entity.id
_entity.type
_entity.pdbx_description
1 polymer ?
#
loop_
_entity_poly.entity_id
_entity_poly.type
_entity_poly.pdbx_seq_one_letter_code
_entity_poly.pdbx_strand_id
1 'polypeptide(L)'
;MIPKNTICLWYDNDALGAATFYADTFPDSSVDAVHRAPSDFPGGKQGDVLTVQFTVLGIPCIGLNGGPVFKQSEAFSFQVATDDQAETDRYWDAIVGNGGSESACGWCKDRWGLNWQITPRVLTEAFTSPDPAVAKRAFDAMMTMRKIDVAAIEAAVRG
;
A
#
# COMPACT_ATOMS: atom_id res chain seq x y z
N MET A 1 15.62 11.53 -16.39
CA MET A 1 14.35 11.65 -17.18
C MET A 1 13.25 12.06 -16.21
N ILE A 2 12.48 13.10 -16.52
CA ILE A 2 11.32 13.52 -15.69
C ILE A 2 10.19 12.52 -15.97
N PRO A 3 9.64 11.84 -14.94
CA PRO A 3 8.53 10.92 -15.12
C PRO A 3 7.31 11.64 -15.75
N LYS A 4 6.70 11.03 -16.75
CA LYS A 4 5.49 11.57 -17.40
C LYS A 4 4.20 10.98 -16.82
N ASN A 5 4.32 9.95 -15.99
CA ASN A 5 3.20 9.23 -15.40
C ASN A 5 3.22 9.40 -13.88
N THR A 6 2.07 9.69 -13.31
CA THR A 6 1.86 9.86 -11.88
C THR A 6 0.58 9.12 -11.48
N ILE A 7 0.63 8.39 -10.37
CA ILE A 7 -0.55 7.72 -9.84
C ILE A 7 -1.41 8.76 -9.12
N CYS A 8 -2.67 8.90 -9.54
CA CYS A 8 -3.64 9.74 -8.84
C CYS A 8 -4.56 8.87 -7.98
N LEU A 9 -4.58 9.14 -6.69
CA LEU A 9 -5.41 8.45 -5.71
C LEU A 9 -6.51 9.37 -5.21
N TRP A 10 -7.75 8.91 -5.26
CA TRP A 10 -8.90 9.64 -4.79
C TRP A 10 -9.08 9.46 -3.29
N TYR A 11 -9.22 10.57 -2.55
CA TYR A 11 -9.60 10.61 -1.13
C TYR A 11 -10.86 11.44 -0.94
N ASP A 12 -11.58 11.18 0.14
CA ASP A 12 -12.72 12.02 0.50
C ASP A 12 -12.25 13.45 0.84
N ASN A 13 -11.44 13.59 1.89
CA ASN A 13 -10.95 14.91 2.32
C ASN A 13 -9.61 14.89 3.06
N ASP A 14 -8.94 13.76 3.15
CA ASP A 14 -7.74 13.57 3.99
C ASP A 14 -6.51 13.05 3.22
N ALA A 15 -6.32 13.52 1.99
CA ALA A 15 -5.14 13.17 1.19
C ALA A 15 -3.84 13.55 1.90
N LEU A 16 -3.81 14.67 2.63
CA LEU A 16 -2.62 15.11 3.38
C LEU A 16 -2.32 14.17 4.56
N GLY A 17 -3.33 13.74 5.30
CA GLY A 17 -3.16 12.76 6.37
C GLY A 17 -2.62 11.44 5.86
N ALA A 18 -3.15 10.96 4.73
CA ALA A 18 -2.68 9.74 4.07
C ALA A 18 -1.22 9.87 3.61
N ALA A 19 -0.89 10.92 2.88
CA ALA A 19 0.46 11.16 2.38
C ALA A 19 1.49 11.28 3.52
N THR A 20 1.12 11.96 4.61
CA THR A 20 1.97 12.07 5.81
C THR A 20 2.21 10.71 6.45
N PHE A 21 1.14 9.91 6.60
CA PHE A 21 1.27 8.56 7.13
C PHE A 21 2.20 7.68 6.29
N TYR A 22 2.10 7.75 4.95
CA TYR A 22 2.98 6.97 4.07
C TYR A 22 4.43 7.44 4.16
N ALA A 23 4.66 8.75 4.22
CA ALA A 23 5.99 9.33 4.37
C ALA A 23 6.66 8.91 5.69
N ASP A 24 5.89 8.84 6.76
CA ASP A 24 6.39 8.43 8.09
C ASP A 24 6.60 6.90 8.20
N THR A 25 5.89 6.12 7.38
CA THR A 25 5.89 4.65 7.49
C THR A 25 6.93 4.00 6.58
N PHE A 26 7.11 4.50 5.36
CA PHE A 26 7.92 3.86 4.34
C PHE A 26 9.18 4.64 4.02
N PRO A 27 10.30 3.96 3.70
CA PRO A 27 11.50 4.63 3.19
C PRO A 27 11.23 5.23 1.80
N ASP A 28 12.09 6.14 1.35
CA ASP A 28 12.00 6.80 0.05
C ASP A 28 10.60 7.38 -0.23
N SER A 29 10.00 7.95 0.81
CA SER A 29 8.65 8.48 0.81
C SER A 29 8.62 9.89 1.41
N SER A 30 7.81 10.78 0.84
CA SER A 30 7.77 12.18 1.24
C SER A 30 6.45 12.85 0.84
N VAL A 31 6.06 13.88 1.57
CA VAL A 31 5.06 14.86 1.12
C VAL A 31 5.78 15.96 0.37
N ASP A 32 5.51 16.11 -0.92
CA ASP A 32 6.30 16.95 -1.80
C ASP A 32 5.69 18.33 -1.99
N ALA A 33 4.37 18.45 -2.15
CA ALA A 33 3.66 19.71 -2.26
C ALA A 33 2.18 19.60 -1.88
N VAL A 34 1.63 20.69 -1.36
CA VAL A 34 0.21 20.80 -1.02
C VAL A 34 -0.38 21.96 -1.81
N HIS A 35 -1.44 21.68 -2.57
CA HIS A 35 -2.12 22.70 -3.37
C HIS A 35 -3.56 22.89 -2.88
N ARG A 36 -3.93 24.16 -2.69
CA ARG A 36 -5.26 24.55 -2.24
C ARG A 36 -6.15 24.92 -3.40
N ALA A 37 -7.44 24.68 -3.25
CA ALA A 37 -8.43 24.94 -4.28
C ALA A 37 -8.52 26.45 -4.57
N PRO A 38 -8.41 26.87 -5.85
CA PRO A 38 -8.55 28.26 -6.25
C PRO A 38 -9.98 28.77 -6.24
N SER A 39 -10.95 27.86 -6.19
CA SER A 39 -12.40 28.12 -6.10
C SER A 39 -13.11 26.94 -5.47
N ASP A 40 -14.41 27.09 -5.20
CA ASP A 40 -15.27 25.98 -4.75
C ASP A 40 -15.25 24.83 -5.79
N PHE A 41 -15.30 23.59 -5.31
CA PHE A 41 -15.29 22.38 -6.12
C PHE A 41 -16.22 21.31 -5.51
N PRO A 42 -16.57 20.22 -6.22
CA PRO A 42 -17.53 19.23 -5.71
C PRO A 42 -17.17 18.61 -4.35
N GLY A 43 -15.88 18.48 -4.03
CA GLY A 43 -15.39 17.91 -2.78
C GLY A 43 -15.10 18.92 -1.66
N GLY A 44 -15.23 20.23 -1.90
CA GLY A 44 -14.88 21.25 -0.90
C GLY A 44 -15.01 22.69 -1.36
N LYS A 45 -14.39 23.58 -0.62
CA LYS A 45 -14.45 25.04 -0.82
C LYS A 45 -13.12 25.62 -1.24
N GLN A 46 -13.17 26.84 -1.77
CA GLN A 46 -11.97 27.64 -2.03
C GLN A 46 -11.08 27.68 -0.78
N GLY A 47 -9.78 27.43 -0.96
CA GLY A 47 -8.79 27.41 0.10
C GLY A 47 -8.61 26.06 0.79
N ASP A 48 -9.52 25.11 0.63
CA ASP A 48 -9.32 23.75 1.11
C ASP A 48 -8.17 23.06 0.36
N VAL A 49 -7.54 22.06 0.99
CA VAL A 49 -6.55 21.23 0.31
C VAL A 49 -7.23 20.47 -0.81
N LEU A 50 -6.80 20.71 -2.05
CA LEU A 50 -7.34 20.03 -3.24
C LEU A 50 -6.48 18.84 -3.62
N THR A 51 -5.19 19.04 -3.78
CA THR A 51 -4.25 17.98 -4.16
C THR A 51 -3.01 18.01 -3.27
N VAL A 52 -2.47 16.82 -3.04
CA VAL A 52 -1.20 16.62 -2.35
C VAL A 52 -0.28 15.82 -3.27
N GLN A 53 0.84 16.40 -3.67
CA GLN A 53 1.89 15.63 -4.35
C GLN A 53 2.73 14.93 -3.29
N PHE A 54 2.96 13.64 -3.48
CA PHE A 54 3.76 12.86 -2.56
C PHE A 54 4.46 11.70 -3.29
N THR A 55 5.46 11.16 -2.64
CA THR A 55 6.20 10.00 -3.12
C THR A 55 6.01 8.85 -2.14
N VAL A 56 5.74 7.65 -2.63
CA VAL A 56 5.68 6.42 -1.83
C VAL A 56 6.67 5.42 -2.39
N LEU A 57 7.66 5.03 -1.60
CA LEU A 57 8.69 4.06 -2.01
C LEU A 57 9.28 4.40 -3.40
N GLY A 58 9.55 5.67 -3.63
CA GLY A 58 10.09 6.19 -4.89
C GLY A 58 9.06 6.39 -6.02
N ILE A 59 7.77 6.06 -5.80
CA ILE A 59 6.72 6.23 -6.81
C ILE A 59 6.02 7.57 -6.62
N PRO A 60 6.01 8.46 -7.63
CA PRO A 60 5.31 9.73 -7.55
C PRO A 60 3.79 9.55 -7.60
N CYS A 61 3.10 10.19 -6.68
CA CYS A 61 1.65 10.12 -6.52
C CYS A 61 1.03 11.53 -6.37
N ILE A 62 -0.25 11.62 -6.67
CA ILE A 62 -1.11 12.75 -6.31
C ILE A 62 -2.29 12.20 -5.51
N GLY A 63 -2.52 12.75 -4.33
CA GLY A 63 -3.75 12.57 -3.58
C GLY A 63 -4.74 13.68 -3.94
N LEU A 64 -5.88 13.31 -4.47
CA LEU A 64 -6.96 14.25 -4.81
C LEU A 64 -8.06 14.15 -3.75
N ASN A 65 -8.36 15.27 -3.09
CA ASN A 65 -9.53 15.36 -2.21
C ASN A 65 -10.79 15.63 -3.06
N GLY A 66 -11.36 14.57 -3.60
CA GLY A 66 -12.49 14.66 -4.54
C GLY A 66 -13.87 14.53 -3.87
N GLY A 67 -13.92 14.24 -2.58
CA GLY A 67 -15.18 14.03 -1.85
C GLY A 67 -15.58 12.55 -1.74
N PRO A 68 -16.75 12.25 -1.16
CA PRO A 68 -17.13 10.88 -0.75
C PRO A 68 -17.71 10.00 -1.87
N VAL A 69 -17.76 10.48 -3.12
CA VAL A 69 -18.46 9.77 -4.21
C VAL A 69 -17.78 8.48 -4.61
N PHE A 70 -16.44 8.49 -4.69
CA PHE A 70 -15.66 7.31 -5.07
C PHE A 70 -14.87 6.80 -3.87
N LYS A 71 -14.80 5.47 -3.74
CA LYS A 71 -14.04 4.79 -2.67
C LYS A 71 -12.96 3.93 -3.27
N GLN A 72 -11.90 3.71 -2.49
CA GLN A 72 -10.85 2.76 -2.82
C GLN A 72 -11.42 1.34 -2.86
N SER A 73 -10.83 0.51 -3.67
CA SER A 73 -11.19 -0.90 -3.80
C SER A 73 -9.96 -1.77 -4.00
N GLU A 74 -10.15 -3.09 -3.95
CA GLU A 74 -9.10 -4.08 -4.22
C GLU A 74 -8.60 -4.09 -5.67
N ALA A 75 -9.23 -3.31 -6.56
CA ALA A 75 -8.79 -3.18 -7.96
C ALA A 75 -7.44 -2.46 -8.10
N PHE A 76 -7.01 -1.76 -7.06
CA PHE A 76 -5.68 -1.16 -6.97
C PHE A 76 -5.03 -1.50 -5.62
N SER A 77 -3.74 -1.75 -5.63
CA SER A 77 -2.93 -1.90 -4.42
C SER A 77 -1.48 -1.50 -4.68
N PHE A 78 -0.80 -1.00 -3.67
CA PHE A 78 0.65 -0.98 -3.65
C PHE A 78 1.15 -2.33 -3.14
N GLN A 79 2.05 -2.97 -3.88
CA GLN A 79 2.78 -4.14 -3.40
C GLN A 79 4.15 -3.71 -2.88
N VAL A 80 4.40 -3.99 -1.61
CA VAL A 80 5.63 -3.64 -0.92
C VAL A 80 6.41 -4.92 -0.64
N ALA A 81 7.58 -5.04 -1.26
CA ALA A 81 8.50 -6.13 -0.96
C ALA A 81 9.17 -5.88 0.39
N THR A 82 9.27 -6.92 1.22
CA THR A 82 9.97 -6.87 2.50
C THR A 82 11.09 -7.91 2.54
N ASP A 83 12.16 -7.61 3.26
CA ASP A 83 13.35 -8.45 3.28
C ASP A 83 13.28 -9.57 4.34
N ASP A 84 12.55 -9.31 5.44
CA ASP A 84 12.41 -10.26 6.55
C ASP A 84 11.08 -10.11 7.29
N GLN A 85 10.88 -10.94 8.32
CA GLN A 85 9.67 -10.91 9.15
C GLN A 85 9.55 -9.60 9.93
N ALA A 86 10.65 -9.04 10.41
CA ALA A 86 10.62 -7.82 11.21
C ALA A 86 10.14 -6.62 10.39
N GLU A 87 10.58 -6.51 9.14
CA GLU A 87 10.11 -5.49 8.19
C GLU A 87 8.65 -5.71 7.80
N THR A 88 8.27 -6.97 7.54
CA THR A 88 6.88 -7.36 7.27
C THR A 88 5.96 -6.95 8.41
N ASP A 89 6.33 -7.27 9.64
CA ASP A 89 5.58 -6.92 10.85
C ASP A 89 5.47 -5.41 11.01
N ARG A 90 6.56 -4.68 10.83
CA ARG A 90 6.59 -3.22 10.97
C ARG A 90 5.59 -2.52 10.06
N TYR A 91 5.56 -2.86 8.78
CA TYR A 91 4.64 -2.23 7.83
C TYR A 91 3.20 -2.69 8.03
N TRP A 92 3.00 -3.99 8.23
CA TRP A 92 1.68 -4.53 8.52
C TRP A 92 1.04 -3.91 9.75
N ASP A 93 1.78 -3.90 10.85
CA ASP A 93 1.29 -3.39 12.14
C ASP A 93 1.07 -1.86 12.08
N ALA A 94 1.90 -1.11 11.35
CA ALA A 94 1.69 0.32 11.13
C ALA A 94 0.39 0.60 10.38
N ILE A 95 0.12 -0.12 9.30
CA ILE A 95 -1.09 0.07 8.48
C ILE A 95 -2.34 -0.35 9.23
N VAL A 96 -2.35 -1.57 9.76
CA VAL A 96 -3.50 -2.14 10.47
C VAL A 96 -3.76 -1.40 11.78
N GLY A 97 -2.71 -1.07 12.52
CA GLY A 97 -2.79 -0.37 13.81
C GLY A 97 -3.22 1.10 13.69
N ASN A 98 -3.13 1.71 12.52
CA ASN A 98 -3.57 3.09 12.27
C ASN A 98 -5.00 3.18 11.71
N GLY A 99 -5.90 2.38 12.22
CA GLY A 99 -7.31 2.35 11.79
C GLY A 99 -7.54 1.57 10.49
N GLY A 100 -6.56 0.77 10.09
CA GLY A 100 -6.67 -0.14 8.96
C GLY A 100 -7.31 -1.48 9.32
N SER A 101 -7.29 -2.41 8.39
CA SER A 101 -7.84 -3.75 8.56
C SER A 101 -7.03 -4.81 7.82
N GLU A 102 -7.03 -6.02 8.38
CA GLU A 102 -6.41 -7.18 7.77
C GLU A 102 -7.29 -7.75 6.65
N SER A 103 -6.64 -8.22 5.59
CA SER A 103 -7.24 -9.06 4.56
C SER A 103 -6.45 -10.38 4.46
N ALA A 104 -6.70 -11.17 3.42
CA ALA A 104 -6.02 -12.45 3.23
C ALA A 104 -4.73 -12.30 2.41
N CYS A 105 -3.85 -13.30 2.50
CA CYS A 105 -2.70 -13.48 1.60
C CYS A 105 -1.71 -12.30 1.56
N GLY A 106 -1.46 -11.67 2.69
CA GLY A 106 -0.56 -10.51 2.77
C GLY A 106 -1.20 -9.19 2.39
N TRP A 107 -2.50 -9.17 2.11
CA TRP A 107 -3.25 -7.94 1.85
C TRP A 107 -3.75 -7.31 3.13
N CYS A 108 -3.72 -5.97 3.17
CA CYS A 108 -4.36 -5.18 4.22
C CYS A 108 -4.84 -3.85 3.63
N LYS A 109 -5.71 -3.17 4.36
CA LYS A 109 -6.22 -1.84 4.01
C LYS A 109 -5.76 -0.83 5.04
N ASP A 110 -5.42 0.36 4.58
CA ASP A 110 -5.23 1.48 5.49
C ASP A 110 -6.58 2.11 5.91
N ARG A 111 -6.53 3.11 6.81
CA ARG A 111 -7.74 3.77 7.30
C ARG A 111 -8.55 4.47 6.20
N TRP A 112 -7.91 4.82 5.07
CA TRP A 112 -8.54 5.47 3.92
C TRP A 112 -9.10 4.47 2.91
N GLY A 113 -8.94 3.17 3.17
CA GLY A 113 -9.42 2.07 2.34
C GLY A 113 -8.48 1.68 1.20
N LEU A 114 -7.31 2.31 1.07
CA LEU A 114 -6.31 1.93 0.09
C LEU A 114 -5.72 0.56 0.44
N ASN A 115 -5.62 -0.30 -0.56
CA ASN A 115 -5.12 -1.66 -0.38
C ASN A 115 -3.60 -1.71 -0.52
N TRP A 116 -3.00 -2.53 0.33
CA TRP A 116 -1.57 -2.81 0.39
C TRP A 116 -1.35 -4.30 0.37
N GLN A 117 -0.30 -4.73 -0.35
CA GLN A 117 0.21 -6.10 -0.29
C GLN A 117 1.59 -6.04 0.36
N ILE A 118 1.72 -6.55 1.57
CA ILE A 118 3.02 -6.65 2.26
C ILE A 118 3.57 -8.04 1.98
N THR A 119 4.53 -8.09 1.07
CA THR A 119 4.96 -9.33 0.41
C THR A 119 6.44 -9.58 0.64
N PRO A 120 6.81 -10.46 1.58
CA PRO A 120 8.21 -10.85 1.75
C PRO A 120 8.80 -11.41 0.45
N ARG A 121 10.04 -11.06 0.13
CA ARG A 121 10.74 -11.52 -1.09
C ARG A 121 10.78 -13.03 -1.19
N VAL A 122 10.96 -13.73 -0.06
CA VAL A 122 10.95 -15.20 -0.01
C VAL A 122 9.65 -15.78 -0.57
N LEU A 123 8.50 -15.14 -0.35
CA LEU A 123 7.23 -15.59 -0.93
C LEU A 123 7.22 -15.42 -2.45
N THR A 124 7.62 -14.24 -2.94
CA THR A 124 7.67 -13.99 -4.39
C THR A 124 8.63 -14.96 -5.09
N GLU A 125 9.81 -15.18 -4.53
CA GLU A 125 10.79 -16.13 -5.04
C GLU A 125 10.27 -17.56 -5.05
N ALA A 126 9.57 -17.96 -3.98
CA ALA A 126 9.04 -19.30 -3.85
C ALA A 126 7.93 -19.58 -4.86
N PHE A 127 6.95 -18.69 -4.98
CA PHE A 127 5.82 -18.97 -5.88
C PHE A 127 6.16 -18.73 -7.37
N THR A 128 7.24 -18.03 -7.67
CA THR A 128 7.81 -17.91 -9.03
C THR A 128 8.90 -18.93 -9.32
N SER A 129 9.11 -19.90 -8.43
CA SER A 129 10.08 -20.97 -8.61
C SER A 129 9.85 -21.73 -9.93
N PRO A 130 10.91 -22.10 -10.65
CA PRO A 130 10.79 -22.97 -11.82
C PRO A 130 10.34 -24.40 -11.48
N ASP A 131 10.46 -24.82 -10.21
CA ASP A 131 9.88 -26.06 -9.71
C ASP A 131 8.40 -25.83 -9.33
N PRO A 132 7.44 -26.41 -10.09
CA PRO A 132 6.02 -26.21 -9.82
C PRO A 132 5.56 -26.78 -8.49
N ALA A 133 6.26 -27.78 -7.94
CA ALA A 133 5.94 -28.35 -6.63
C ALA A 133 6.28 -27.37 -5.50
N VAL A 134 7.42 -26.67 -5.60
CA VAL A 134 7.81 -25.61 -4.67
C VAL A 134 6.81 -24.44 -4.76
N ALA A 135 6.54 -23.96 -5.98
CA ALA A 135 5.60 -22.88 -6.21
C ALA A 135 4.21 -23.18 -5.63
N LYS A 136 3.72 -24.41 -5.86
CA LYS A 136 2.42 -24.85 -5.33
C LYS A 136 2.39 -24.85 -3.80
N ARG A 137 3.40 -25.43 -3.14
CA ARG A 137 3.45 -25.48 -1.67
C ARG A 137 3.48 -24.10 -1.04
N ALA A 138 4.28 -23.19 -1.58
CA ALA A 138 4.35 -21.81 -1.10
C ALA A 138 3.02 -21.08 -1.29
N PHE A 139 2.40 -21.22 -2.44
CA PHE A 139 1.11 -20.62 -2.75
C PHE A 139 0.01 -21.15 -1.81
N ASP A 140 -0.09 -22.47 -1.64
CA ASP A 140 -1.08 -23.09 -0.75
C ASP A 140 -0.89 -22.62 0.71
N ALA A 141 0.36 -22.50 1.17
CA ALA A 141 0.65 -21.96 2.50
C ALA A 141 0.19 -20.50 2.63
N MET A 142 0.52 -19.66 1.66
CA MET A 142 0.11 -18.25 1.62
C MET A 142 -1.42 -18.10 1.70
N MET A 143 -2.16 -18.94 0.99
CA MET A 143 -3.63 -18.89 0.94
C MET A 143 -4.32 -19.08 2.30
N THR A 144 -3.61 -19.61 3.29
CA THR A 144 -4.12 -19.76 4.66
C THR A 144 -3.80 -18.58 5.58
N MET A 145 -2.99 -17.63 5.12
CA MET A 145 -2.45 -16.54 5.93
C MET A 145 -3.25 -15.26 5.78
N ARG A 146 -3.13 -14.39 6.77
CA ARG A 146 -3.40 -12.95 6.68
C ARG A 146 -2.09 -12.21 6.51
N LYS A 147 -1.41 -11.83 7.60
CA LYS A 147 -0.01 -11.41 7.55
C LYS A 147 0.84 -12.61 7.13
N ILE A 148 1.79 -12.40 6.24
CA ILE A 148 2.69 -13.47 5.78
C ILE A 148 3.66 -13.85 6.90
N ASP A 149 3.72 -15.15 7.17
CA ASP A 149 4.70 -15.78 8.06
C ASP A 149 5.87 -16.31 7.22
N VAL A 150 7.00 -15.62 7.30
CA VAL A 150 8.21 -15.95 6.53
C VAL A 150 8.69 -17.37 6.85
N ALA A 151 8.70 -17.76 8.12
CA ALA A 151 9.16 -19.09 8.53
C ALA A 151 8.26 -20.21 7.99
N ALA A 152 6.95 -19.96 7.94
CA ALA A 152 6.01 -20.92 7.36
C ALA A 152 6.16 -21.05 5.83
N ILE A 153 6.45 -19.94 5.13
CA ILE A 153 6.77 -20.00 3.69
C ILE A 153 8.06 -20.77 3.46
N GLU A 154 9.10 -20.50 4.22
CA GLU A 154 10.38 -21.22 4.12
C GLU A 154 10.22 -22.73 4.40
N ALA A 155 9.39 -23.08 5.38
CA ALA A 155 9.07 -24.48 5.67
C ALA A 155 8.35 -25.15 4.49
N ALA A 156 7.38 -24.46 3.88
CA ALA A 156 6.66 -24.95 2.71
C ALA A 156 7.60 -25.16 1.49
N VAL A 157 8.60 -24.31 1.33
CA VAL A 157 9.62 -24.45 0.27
C VAL A 157 10.44 -25.72 0.48
N ARG A 158 10.85 -26.02 1.71
CA ARG A 158 11.67 -27.21 2.02
C ARG A 158 10.90 -28.52 1.82
N GLY A 159 9.63 -28.57 2.04
CA GLY A 159 8.77 -29.76 1.89
C GLY A 159 8.55 -30.52 3.17
#